data_a74dc1d430ab7672533d2b7fd963cc69
#
_entry.id   a74dc1d430ab7672533d2b7fd963cc69
#
_cell.length_a   1.000
_cell.length_b   1.000
_cell.length_c   1.000
_cell.angle_alpha   90.00
_cell.angle_beta   90.00
_cell.angle_gamma   90.00
#
_symmetry.space_group_name_H-M   'P 1'
#
loop_
_entity.id
_entity.type
_entity.pdbx_description
1 polymer ?
#
loop_
_entity_poly.entity_id
_entity_poly.type
_entity_poly.pdbx_seq_one_letter_code
_entity_poly.pdbx_strand_id
1 'polypeptide(L)'
;MKKLISTVALTTLILLNMETQAQSFKTIEASNLKLEVYNASENSFGVASVIVSGKTDAVLIDAQFTLADAEKVAQEIKASGKKLTTIYVSHADPDYYFGLEVFKNYFPDVVAYASPASVEAIKATAQKKLDVWGERLGKAITSNVVLPQVLKGNSIELEGQKLEIVGLEEFPKKTFVWIPSIKAVVGGINVFGTTFNLWMADAQTPEARKQWIAVLDKIEALHPAIVIPAHANNASPFDVSAVKHTRSYIQFYEEALKTNKTSEELIKAIKAKYPALTFETALQIGAKVNTGEMKW
;
A
#
# COMPACT_ATOMS: atom_id res chain seq x y z
N MET A 1 15.80 -47.90 56.75
CA MET A 1 14.73 -47.63 55.82
C MET A 1 14.76 -46.14 55.45
N LYS A 2 15.38 -45.82 54.31
CA LYS A 2 15.46 -44.44 53.78
C LYS A 2 14.37 -44.28 52.71
N LYS A 3 13.39 -43.39 52.94
CA LYS A 3 12.36 -43.05 51.99
C LYS A 3 12.95 -42.07 50.96
N LEU A 4 13.03 -42.46 49.70
CA LEU A 4 13.24 -41.56 48.57
C LEU A 4 11.94 -40.80 48.29
N ILE A 5 11.98 -39.48 48.38
CA ILE A 5 10.91 -38.60 47.88
C ILE A 5 11.32 -38.19 46.47
N SER A 6 10.55 -38.69 45.50
CA SER A 6 10.71 -38.34 44.10
C SER A 6 9.93 -37.05 43.82
N THR A 7 10.63 -35.95 43.54
CA THR A 7 10.02 -34.68 43.14
C THR A 7 9.81 -34.71 41.64
N VAL A 8 8.57 -34.82 41.19
CA VAL A 8 8.18 -34.67 39.78
C VAL A 8 8.07 -33.18 39.50
N ALA A 9 9.02 -32.65 38.76
CA ALA A 9 8.94 -31.28 38.24
C ALA A 9 7.98 -31.25 37.01
N LEU A 10 6.82 -30.64 37.21
CA LEU A 10 5.83 -30.41 36.15
C LEU A 10 6.29 -29.18 35.36
N THR A 11 6.91 -29.41 34.18
CA THR A 11 7.28 -28.33 33.26
C THR A 11 6.03 -27.95 32.46
N THR A 12 5.38 -26.86 32.85
CA THR A 12 4.28 -26.28 32.09
C THR A 12 4.84 -25.62 30.84
N LEU A 13 4.63 -26.24 29.69
CA LEU A 13 4.98 -25.69 28.38
C LEU A 13 3.92 -24.61 28.05
N ILE A 14 4.27 -23.34 28.24
CA ILE A 14 3.46 -22.22 27.78
C ILE A 14 3.64 -22.13 26.26
N LEU A 15 2.69 -22.70 25.53
CA LEU A 15 2.53 -22.45 24.10
C LEU A 15 2.04 -21.00 23.96
N LEU A 16 2.95 -20.10 23.64
CA LEU A 16 2.60 -18.78 23.12
C LEU A 16 1.93 -19.00 21.75
N ASN A 17 0.60 -19.01 21.75
CA ASN A 17 -0.17 -18.83 20.52
C ASN A 17 0.16 -17.41 20.01
N MET A 18 1.12 -17.29 19.10
CA MET A 18 1.18 -16.15 18.21
C MET A 18 -0.02 -16.29 17.27
N GLU A 19 -1.15 -15.71 17.65
CA GLU A 19 -2.22 -15.44 16.71
C GLU A 19 -1.65 -14.51 15.64
N THR A 20 -1.26 -15.10 14.51
CA THR A 20 -1.14 -14.34 13.28
C THR A 20 -2.53 -13.77 13.03
N GLN A 21 -2.73 -12.49 13.29
CA GLN A 21 -3.99 -11.83 12.93
C GLN A 21 -4.23 -12.10 11.45
N ALA A 22 -5.23 -12.93 11.19
CA ALA A 22 -5.65 -13.21 9.82
C ALA A 22 -5.95 -11.87 9.16
N GLN A 23 -5.32 -11.62 8.01
CA GLN A 23 -5.60 -10.43 7.22
C GLN A 23 -7.07 -10.44 6.85
N SER A 24 -7.81 -9.46 7.33
CA SER A 24 -9.24 -9.32 7.13
C SER A 24 -9.53 -8.03 6.37
N PHE A 25 -10.61 -8.05 5.63
CA PHE A 25 -11.15 -6.83 5.04
C PHE A 25 -11.71 -5.90 6.13
N LYS A 26 -11.44 -4.60 5.97
CA LYS A 26 -12.14 -3.57 6.72
C LYS A 26 -13.18 -2.93 5.81
N THR A 27 -14.41 -2.90 6.28
CA THR A 27 -15.54 -2.34 5.53
C THR A 27 -15.90 -0.96 6.03
N ILE A 28 -16.14 -0.04 5.08
CA ILE A 28 -16.68 1.30 5.34
C ILE A 28 -17.93 1.46 4.48
N GLU A 29 -19.08 1.60 5.14
CA GLU A 29 -20.32 1.96 4.48
C GLU A 29 -20.40 3.50 4.36
N ALA A 30 -20.51 4.00 3.14
CA ALA A 30 -20.47 5.43 2.87
C ALA A 30 -21.51 5.82 1.83
N SER A 31 -22.69 6.26 2.28
CA SER A 31 -23.81 6.65 1.41
C SER A 31 -24.19 5.53 0.43
N ASN A 32 -23.99 5.75 -0.87
CA ASN A 32 -24.35 4.79 -1.93
C ASN A 32 -23.20 3.84 -2.32
N LEU A 33 -22.06 3.97 -1.67
CA LEU A 33 -20.87 3.16 -1.92
C LEU A 33 -20.45 2.41 -0.68
N LYS A 34 -19.86 1.24 -0.89
CA LYS A 34 -19.15 0.47 0.13
C LYS A 34 -17.68 0.39 -0.26
N LEU A 35 -16.79 0.64 0.70
CA LEU A 35 -15.35 0.41 0.54
C LEU A 35 -14.97 -0.83 1.35
N GLU A 36 -14.33 -1.80 0.72
CA GLU A 36 -13.73 -2.96 1.38
C GLU A 36 -12.23 -2.89 1.17
N VAL A 37 -11.49 -2.66 2.24
CA VAL A 37 -10.07 -2.42 2.23
C VAL A 37 -9.34 -3.68 2.69
N TYR A 38 -8.47 -4.21 1.85
CA TYR A 38 -7.55 -5.28 2.17
C TYR A 38 -6.14 -4.72 2.27
N ASN A 39 -5.51 -4.86 3.43
CA ASN A 39 -4.08 -4.59 3.60
C ASN A 39 -3.32 -5.91 3.62
N ALA A 40 -2.34 -6.05 2.74
CA ALA A 40 -1.42 -7.18 2.74
C ALA A 40 -0.58 -7.23 4.04
N SER A 41 0.13 -8.33 4.28
CA SER A 41 1.11 -8.39 5.38
C SER A 41 2.30 -7.45 5.12
N GLU A 42 3.10 -7.19 6.16
CA GLU A 42 4.35 -6.43 6.01
C GLU A 42 5.34 -7.09 5.03
N ASN A 43 5.29 -8.41 4.88
CA ASN A 43 6.09 -9.14 3.88
C ASN A 43 5.68 -8.81 2.43
N SER A 44 4.45 -8.33 2.24
CA SER A 44 3.93 -7.75 0.98
C SER A 44 3.73 -6.24 1.14
N PHE A 45 4.57 -5.59 1.96
CA PHE A 45 4.64 -4.15 2.20
C PHE A 45 3.39 -3.52 2.81
N GLY A 46 2.42 -4.30 3.29
CA GLY A 46 1.15 -3.77 3.80
C GLY A 46 0.35 -3.02 2.73
N VAL A 47 0.58 -3.31 1.43
CA VAL A 47 -0.09 -2.61 0.34
C VAL A 47 -1.60 -2.79 0.43
N ALA A 48 -2.34 -1.71 0.17
CA ALA A 48 -3.79 -1.71 0.19
C ALA A 48 -4.38 -2.00 -1.18
N SER A 49 -5.40 -2.87 -1.22
CA SER A 49 -6.38 -2.90 -2.31
C SER A 49 -7.72 -2.41 -1.79
N VAL A 50 -8.42 -1.60 -2.58
CA VAL A 50 -9.73 -1.06 -2.20
C VAL A 50 -10.78 -1.49 -3.23
N ILE A 51 -11.74 -2.31 -2.80
CA ILE A 51 -12.92 -2.63 -3.58
C ILE A 51 -13.94 -1.51 -3.31
N VAL A 52 -14.25 -0.72 -4.34
CA VAL A 52 -15.29 0.30 -4.31
C VAL A 52 -16.53 -0.28 -4.96
N SER A 53 -17.58 -0.53 -4.19
CA SER A 53 -18.78 -1.20 -4.65
C SER A 53 -19.99 -0.26 -4.63
N GLY A 54 -20.77 -0.26 -5.73
CA GLY A 54 -22.12 0.26 -5.79
C GLY A 54 -23.16 -0.82 -5.48
N LYS A 55 -24.34 -0.69 -6.07
CA LYS A 55 -25.43 -1.67 -5.90
C LYS A 55 -25.15 -3.00 -6.61
N THR A 56 -24.64 -2.96 -7.83
CA THR A 56 -24.43 -4.12 -8.72
C THR A 56 -22.99 -4.26 -9.18
N ASP A 57 -22.27 -3.15 -9.31
CA ASP A 57 -20.95 -3.09 -9.90
C ASP A 57 -19.88 -2.78 -8.85
N ALA A 58 -18.63 -3.10 -9.17
CA ALA A 58 -17.45 -2.78 -8.37
C ALA A 58 -16.30 -2.29 -9.25
N VAL A 59 -15.47 -1.41 -8.68
CA VAL A 59 -14.17 -1.01 -9.17
C VAL A 59 -13.12 -1.42 -8.16
N LEU A 60 -12.04 -2.03 -8.61
CA LEU A 60 -10.88 -2.33 -7.77
C LEU A 60 -9.81 -1.26 -7.95
N ILE A 61 -9.30 -0.74 -6.85
CA ILE A 61 -8.11 0.12 -6.83
C ILE A 61 -6.96 -0.72 -6.29
N ASP A 62 -5.94 -0.90 -7.13
CA ASP A 62 -4.69 -1.64 -6.91
C ASP A 62 -4.86 -3.17 -6.71
N ALA A 63 -3.97 -3.93 -7.33
CA ALA A 63 -4.16 -5.37 -7.58
C ALA A 63 -3.25 -6.28 -6.75
N GLN A 64 -2.56 -5.76 -5.73
CA GLN A 64 -1.68 -6.51 -4.85
C GLN A 64 -0.34 -6.94 -5.48
N PHE A 65 0.60 -7.32 -4.60
CA PHE A 65 1.93 -7.75 -4.94
C PHE A 65 2.01 -9.27 -5.18
N THR A 66 1.53 -10.05 -4.21
CA THR A 66 1.60 -11.50 -4.29
C THR A 66 0.32 -12.09 -4.89
N LEU A 67 0.47 -13.26 -5.54
CA LEU A 67 -0.67 -13.99 -6.09
C LEU A 67 -1.66 -14.38 -5.00
N ALA A 68 -1.16 -14.77 -3.81
CA ALA A 68 -2.01 -15.17 -2.69
C ALA A 68 -2.84 -14.02 -2.12
N ASP A 69 -2.29 -12.79 -2.06
CA ASP A 69 -3.03 -11.61 -1.60
C ASP A 69 -4.04 -11.17 -2.67
N ALA A 70 -3.66 -11.19 -3.96
CA ALA A 70 -4.57 -10.92 -5.07
C ALA A 70 -5.74 -11.93 -5.12
N GLU A 71 -5.46 -13.21 -4.86
CA GLU A 71 -6.47 -14.28 -4.78
C GLU A 71 -7.54 -13.98 -3.73
N LYS A 72 -7.13 -13.55 -2.52
CA LYS A 72 -8.08 -13.18 -1.45
C LYS A 72 -8.99 -12.04 -1.89
N VAL A 73 -8.42 -11.00 -2.53
CA VAL A 73 -9.21 -9.85 -3.02
C VAL A 73 -10.16 -10.28 -4.14
N ALA A 74 -9.70 -11.12 -5.08
CA ALA A 74 -10.54 -11.64 -6.15
C ALA A 74 -11.70 -12.51 -5.63
N GLN A 75 -11.44 -13.35 -4.62
CA GLN A 75 -12.46 -14.18 -3.97
C GLN A 75 -13.50 -13.33 -3.25
N GLU A 76 -13.11 -12.25 -2.57
CA GLU A 76 -14.02 -11.31 -1.91
C GLU A 76 -14.97 -10.65 -2.94
N ILE A 77 -14.40 -10.14 -4.05
CA ILE A 77 -15.22 -9.57 -5.13
C ILE A 77 -16.19 -10.61 -5.68
N LYS A 78 -15.74 -11.84 -5.93
CA LYS A 78 -16.59 -12.93 -6.41
C LYS A 78 -17.69 -13.29 -5.43
N ALA A 79 -17.36 -13.37 -4.13
CA ALA A 79 -18.32 -13.68 -3.07
C ALA A 79 -19.38 -12.59 -2.90
N SER A 80 -19.04 -11.32 -3.14
CA SER A 80 -19.98 -10.20 -3.09
C SER A 80 -21.08 -10.26 -4.17
N GLY A 81 -20.90 -11.07 -5.22
CA GLY A 81 -21.79 -11.14 -6.38
C GLY A 81 -21.79 -9.90 -7.27
N LYS A 82 -20.90 -8.93 -7.00
CA LYS A 82 -20.77 -7.70 -7.78
C LYS A 82 -20.03 -7.96 -9.09
N LYS A 83 -20.38 -7.22 -10.13
CA LYS A 83 -19.64 -7.23 -11.39
C LYS A 83 -18.40 -6.32 -11.26
N LEU A 84 -17.21 -6.89 -11.29
CA LEU A 84 -15.98 -6.10 -11.40
C LEU A 84 -15.90 -5.51 -12.82
N THR A 85 -16.08 -4.19 -12.93
CA THR A 85 -16.10 -3.49 -14.22
C THR A 85 -14.73 -2.95 -14.62
N THR A 86 -13.93 -2.55 -13.63
CA THR A 86 -12.65 -1.86 -13.86
C THR A 86 -11.69 -2.16 -12.72
N ILE A 87 -10.40 -2.27 -13.09
CA ILE A 87 -9.30 -2.20 -12.12
C ILE A 87 -8.50 -0.93 -12.44
N TYR A 88 -8.22 -0.12 -11.42
CA TYR A 88 -7.32 1.02 -11.56
C TYR A 88 -6.03 0.76 -10.82
N VAL A 89 -4.91 0.77 -11.54
CA VAL A 89 -3.56 0.68 -11.00
C VAL A 89 -3.07 2.10 -10.75
N SER A 90 -3.00 2.48 -9.49
CA SER A 90 -2.73 3.87 -9.10
C SER A 90 -1.25 4.24 -9.12
N HIS A 91 -0.35 3.27 -9.06
CA HIS A 91 1.09 3.47 -9.05
C HIS A 91 1.84 2.43 -9.90
N ALA A 92 3.08 2.76 -10.29
CA ALA A 92 3.90 1.91 -11.17
C ALA A 92 4.78 0.89 -10.43
N ASP A 93 4.67 0.75 -9.11
CA ASP A 93 5.41 -0.26 -8.35
C ASP A 93 4.70 -1.62 -8.38
N PRO A 94 5.46 -2.73 -8.30
CA PRO A 94 4.94 -4.07 -8.56
C PRO A 94 3.82 -4.49 -7.61
N ASP A 95 3.82 -3.98 -6.41
CA ASP A 95 2.81 -4.25 -5.39
C ASP A 95 1.43 -3.65 -5.70
N TYR A 96 1.32 -2.82 -6.72
CA TYR A 96 0.06 -2.28 -7.24
C TYR A 96 -0.51 -3.07 -8.41
N TYR A 97 0.31 -3.87 -9.13
CA TYR A 97 -0.14 -4.49 -10.39
C TYR A 97 0.30 -5.94 -10.65
N PHE A 98 1.22 -6.52 -9.89
CA PHE A 98 1.65 -7.89 -10.15
C PHE A 98 0.51 -8.90 -10.00
N GLY A 99 -0.47 -8.64 -9.15
CA GLY A 99 -1.65 -9.49 -8.98
C GLY A 99 -2.68 -9.42 -10.12
N LEU A 100 -2.51 -8.56 -11.14
CA LEU A 100 -3.46 -8.42 -12.26
C LEU A 100 -3.73 -9.75 -12.98
N GLU A 101 -2.77 -10.66 -13.05
CA GLU A 101 -2.94 -12.00 -13.63
C GLU A 101 -4.06 -12.78 -12.94
N VAL A 102 -4.16 -12.71 -11.62
CA VAL A 102 -5.21 -13.37 -10.85
C VAL A 102 -6.59 -12.80 -11.24
N PHE A 103 -6.69 -11.49 -11.27
CA PHE A 103 -7.98 -10.86 -11.63
C PHE A 103 -8.40 -11.17 -13.06
N LYS A 104 -7.47 -11.30 -14.01
CA LYS A 104 -7.78 -11.73 -15.37
C LYS A 104 -8.30 -13.17 -15.43
N ASN A 105 -7.83 -14.03 -14.53
CA ASN A 105 -8.31 -15.42 -14.43
C ASN A 105 -9.72 -15.49 -13.83
N TYR A 106 -10.02 -14.66 -12.82
CA TYR A 106 -11.34 -14.62 -12.17
C TYR A 106 -12.39 -13.83 -12.97
N PHE A 107 -11.95 -12.79 -13.67
CA PHE A 107 -12.78 -11.82 -14.38
C PHE A 107 -12.19 -11.54 -15.78
N PRO A 108 -12.33 -12.47 -16.75
CA PRO A 108 -11.64 -12.38 -18.04
C PRO A 108 -11.92 -11.08 -18.83
N ASP A 109 -13.12 -10.53 -18.68
CA ASP A 109 -13.57 -9.32 -19.39
C ASP A 109 -13.13 -8.02 -18.71
N VAL A 110 -12.60 -8.06 -17.48
CA VAL A 110 -12.19 -6.85 -16.77
C VAL A 110 -11.00 -6.20 -17.44
N VAL A 111 -11.03 -4.87 -17.51
CA VAL A 111 -9.92 -4.08 -18.03
C VAL A 111 -9.23 -3.36 -16.89
N ALA A 112 -7.90 -3.49 -16.84
CA ALA A 112 -7.06 -2.72 -15.94
C ALA A 112 -6.58 -1.44 -16.63
N TYR A 113 -6.70 -0.31 -15.94
CA TYR A 113 -6.25 0.99 -16.39
C TYR A 113 -5.23 1.59 -15.41
N ALA A 114 -4.39 2.48 -15.92
CA ALA A 114 -3.51 3.33 -15.12
C ALA A 114 -3.36 4.70 -15.79
N SER A 115 -2.75 5.65 -15.08
CA SER A 115 -2.40 6.94 -15.68
C SER A 115 -1.40 6.74 -16.83
N PRO A 116 -1.34 7.67 -17.83
CA PRO A 116 -0.35 7.57 -18.90
C PRO A 116 1.09 7.41 -18.37
N ALA A 117 1.47 8.18 -17.36
CA ALA A 117 2.81 8.13 -16.77
C ALA A 117 3.08 6.79 -16.06
N SER A 118 2.07 6.21 -15.37
CA SER A 118 2.21 4.90 -14.73
C SER A 118 2.34 3.78 -15.76
N VAL A 119 1.57 3.81 -16.85
CA VAL A 119 1.68 2.82 -17.95
C VAL A 119 3.07 2.84 -18.57
N GLU A 120 3.60 4.04 -18.87
CA GLU A 120 4.96 4.18 -19.42
C GLU A 120 6.03 3.67 -18.45
N ALA A 121 5.92 4.01 -17.16
CA ALA A 121 6.85 3.55 -16.14
C ALA A 121 6.79 2.02 -15.96
N ILE A 122 5.60 1.41 -15.94
CA ILE A 122 5.42 -0.04 -15.86
C ILE A 122 6.07 -0.71 -17.08
N LYS A 123 5.77 -0.27 -18.31
CA LYS A 123 6.38 -0.81 -19.52
C LYS A 123 7.91 -0.77 -19.52
N ALA A 124 8.47 0.34 -19.01
CA ALA A 124 9.92 0.53 -18.96
C ALA A 124 10.61 -0.34 -17.90
N THR A 125 9.93 -0.74 -16.83
CA THR A 125 10.58 -1.33 -15.64
C THR A 125 10.06 -2.69 -15.24
N ALA A 126 8.93 -3.16 -15.78
CA ALA A 126 8.24 -4.37 -15.32
C ALA A 126 9.14 -5.61 -15.34
N GLN A 127 9.89 -5.84 -16.44
CA GLN A 127 10.77 -6.99 -16.53
C GLN A 127 11.89 -6.95 -15.49
N LYS A 128 12.55 -5.80 -15.32
CA LYS A 128 13.60 -5.63 -14.31
C LYS A 128 13.05 -5.86 -12.89
N LYS A 129 11.85 -5.35 -12.60
CA LYS A 129 11.18 -5.56 -11.31
C LYS A 129 10.81 -7.03 -11.10
N LEU A 130 10.34 -7.70 -12.16
CA LEU A 130 10.05 -9.14 -12.13
C LEU A 130 11.30 -9.97 -11.83
N ASP A 131 12.43 -9.65 -12.47
CA ASP A 131 13.70 -10.35 -12.24
C ASP A 131 14.15 -10.18 -10.77
N VAL A 132 14.18 -8.93 -10.27
CA VAL A 132 14.59 -8.64 -8.88
C VAL A 132 13.71 -9.31 -7.84
N TRP A 133 12.39 -9.23 -8.01
CA TRP A 133 11.46 -9.79 -7.04
C TRP A 133 11.26 -11.30 -7.22
N GLY A 134 11.41 -11.81 -8.45
CA GLY A 134 11.38 -13.24 -8.76
C GLY A 134 12.48 -14.03 -8.05
N GLU A 135 13.71 -13.48 -7.98
CA GLU A 135 14.80 -14.07 -7.20
C GLU A 135 14.48 -14.19 -5.70
N ARG A 136 13.73 -13.24 -5.16
CA ARG A 136 13.42 -13.16 -3.73
C ARG A 136 12.16 -13.94 -3.33
N LEU A 137 11.13 -13.90 -4.15
CA LEU A 137 9.78 -14.37 -3.83
C LEU A 137 9.35 -15.59 -4.66
N GLY A 138 10.08 -15.90 -5.73
CA GLY A 138 9.82 -17.08 -6.57
C GLY A 138 8.37 -17.13 -7.04
N LYS A 139 7.69 -18.24 -6.74
CA LYS A 139 6.31 -18.52 -7.16
C LYS A 139 5.25 -17.69 -6.40
N ALA A 140 5.62 -16.89 -5.42
CA ALA A 140 4.66 -16.05 -4.71
C ALA A 140 4.18 -14.86 -5.52
N ILE A 141 4.92 -14.46 -6.57
CA ILE A 141 4.54 -13.39 -7.49
C ILE A 141 4.28 -13.93 -8.90
N THR A 142 3.71 -13.08 -9.76
CA THR A 142 3.46 -13.44 -11.17
C THR A 142 4.76 -13.77 -11.90
N SER A 143 4.66 -14.69 -12.86
CA SER A 143 5.70 -14.91 -13.88
C SER A 143 5.34 -14.25 -15.22
N ASN A 144 4.14 -13.68 -15.33
CA ASN A 144 3.62 -13.06 -16.54
C ASN A 144 2.92 -11.72 -16.21
N VAL A 145 3.64 -10.64 -16.40
CA VAL A 145 3.14 -9.31 -16.07
C VAL A 145 2.02 -8.89 -17.03
N VAL A 146 0.84 -8.65 -16.48
CA VAL A 146 -0.29 -8.04 -17.21
C VAL A 146 -0.12 -6.52 -17.18
N LEU A 147 -0.05 -5.90 -18.36
CA LEU A 147 0.09 -4.45 -18.49
C LEU A 147 -1.28 -3.77 -18.45
N PRO A 148 -1.48 -2.72 -17.62
CA PRO A 148 -2.68 -1.92 -17.68
C PRO A 148 -2.73 -1.08 -18.96
N GLN A 149 -3.95 -0.74 -19.39
CA GLN A 149 -4.19 0.20 -20.47
C GLN A 149 -4.15 1.65 -19.95
N VAL A 150 -3.91 2.59 -20.86
CA VAL A 150 -3.99 4.02 -20.52
C VAL A 150 -5.43 4.41 -20.28
N LEU A 151 -5.71 4.97 -19.08
CA LEU A 151 -7.02 5.56 -18.79
C LEU A 151 -7.24 6.79 -19.69
N LYS A 152 -8.36 6.80 -20.41
CA LYS A 152 -8.79 7.97 -21.17
C LYS A 152 -9.59 8.92 -20.26
N GLY A 153 -9.16 10.17 -20.19
CA GLY A 153 -9.76 11.16 -19.28
C GLY A 153 -9.18 11.08 -17.87
N ASN A 154 -9.91 11.56 -16.90
CA ASN A 154 -9.47 11.73 -15.53
C ASN A 154 -10.41 11.11 -14.48
N SER A 155 -11.33 10.26 -14.89
CA SER A 155 -12.27 9.61 -13.96
C SER A 155 -12.71 8.23 -14.43
N ILE A 156 -13.14 7.42 -13.48
CA ILE A 156 -13.84 6.15 -13.67
C ILE A 156 -15.26 6.33 -13.15
N GLU A 157 -16.22 5.86 -13.89
CA GLU A 157 -17.64 5.91 -13.50
C GLU A 157 -18.05 4.58 -12.83
N LEU A 158 -18.72 4.69 -11.68
CA LEU A 158 -19.33 3.57 -10.98
C LEU A 158 -20.77 3.92 -10.62
N GLU A 159 -21.75 3.42 -11.37
CA GLU A 159 -23.18 3.65 -11.12
C GLU A 159 -23.53 5.13 -10.91
N GLY A 160 -22.98 6.01 -11.78
CA GLY A 160 -23.19 7.46 -11.71
C GLY A 160 -22.32 8.19 -10.66
N GLN A 161 -21.48 7.46 -9.93
CA GLN A 161 -20.49 8.04 -9.03
C GLN A 161 -19.15 8.17 -9.75
N LYS A 162 -18.46 9.31 -9.55
CA LYS A 162 -17.12 9.54 -10.12
C LYS A 162 -16.03 9.14 -9.16
N LEU A 163 -15.06 8.39 -9.67
CA LEU A 163 -13.78 8.16 -9.05
C LEU A 163 -12.75 9.00 -9.84
N GLU A 164 -12.40 10.16 -9.33
CA GLU A 164 -11.55 11.14 -10.02
C GLU A 164 -10.07 10.84 -9.80
N ILE A 165 -9.28 10.80 -10.88
CA ILE A 165 -7.82 10.64 -10.79
C ILE A 165 -7.21 12.03 -10.68
N VAL A 166 -6.68 12.33 -9.51
CA VAL A 166 -6.10 13.64 -9.18
C VAL A 166 -4.58 13.61 -9.39
N GLY A 167 -4.04 14.71 -9.91
CA GLY A 167 -2.59 14.90 -10.08
C GLY A 167 -2.03 14.46 -11.42
N LEU A 168 -2.85 14.17 -12.42
CA LEU A 168 -2.40 13.70 -13.73
C LEU A 168 -1.38 14.62 -14.41
N GLU A 169 -1.51 15.95 -14.25
CA GLU A 169 -0.61 16.95 -14.80
C GLU A 169 0.43 17.40 -13.79
N GLU A 170 0.00 17.67 -12.56
CA GLU A 170 0.85 18.24 -11.50
C GLU A 170 1.81 17.21 -10.89
N PHE A 171 1.34 15.96 -10.71
CA PHE A 171 2.06 14.87 -10.05
C PHE A 171 1.88 13.53 -10.80
N PRO A 172 2.26 13.43 -12.08
CA PRO A 172 1.85 12.32 -12.97
C PRO A 172 2.30 10.94 -12.47
N LYS A 173 3.34 10.86 -11.64
CA LYS A 173 3.82 9.61 -11.02
C LYS A 173 3.32 9.41 -9.58
N LYS A 174 2.53 10.34 -9.06
CA LYS A 174 2.03 10.33 -7.67
C LYS A 174 0.53 10.68 -7.62
N THR A 175 -0.23 10.19 -8.62
CA THR A 175 -1.68 10.35 -8.66
C THR A 175 -2.36 9.62 -7.51
N PHE A 176 -3.58 10.01 -7.19
CA PHE A 176 -4.45 9.31 -6.27
C PHE A 176 -5.91 9.39 -6.76
N VAL A 177 -6.78 8.60 -6.18
CA VAL A 177 -8.21 8.58 -6.52
C VAL A 177 -8.98 9.36 -5.47
N TRP A 178 -9.76 10.34 -5.92
CA TRP A 178 -10.72 11.09 -5.13
C TRP A 178 -12.15 10.66 -5.46
N ILE A 179 -12.95 10.35 -4.44
CA ILE A 179 -14.37 9.99 -4.58
C ILE A 179 -15.20 11.08 -3.90
N PRO A 180 -15.66 12.12 -4.67
CA PRO A 180 -16.28 13.31 -4.08
C PRO A 180 -17.54 13.02 -3.28
N SER A 181 -18.37 12.09 -3.73
CA SER A 181 -19.66 11.78 -3.11
C SER A 181 -19.56 11.27 -1.66
N ILE A 182 -18.44 10.69 -1.30
CA ILE A 182 -18.16 10.15 0.03
C ILE A 182 -16.93 10.81 0.68
N LYS A 183 -16.34 11.83 0.03
CA LYS A 183 -15.13 12.51 0.46
C LYS A 183 -13.99 11.54 0.81
N ALA A 184 -13.74 10.55 -0.04
CA ALA A 184 -12.72 9.54 0.17
C ALA A 184 -11.51 9.74 -0.75
N VAL A 185 -10.31 9.59 -0.19
CA VAL A 185 -9.03 9.46 -0.88
C VAL A 185 -8.60 8.02 -0.78
N VAL A 186 -8.34 7.38 -1.93
CA VAL A 186 -7.89 5.98 -2.03
C VAL A 186 -6.82 5.85 -3.13
N GLY A 187 -5.98 4.81 -3.04
CA GLY A 187 -4.92 4.57 -4.03
C GLY A 187 -3.82 5.63 -4.04
N GLY A 188 -2.83 5.43 -4.90
CA GLY A 188 -1.59 6.21 -4.92
C GLY A 188 -0.62 5.80 -3.82
N ILE A 189 0.64 6.21 -3.92
CA ILE A 189 1.71 5.88 -2.95
C ILE A 189 1.90 6.97 -1.89
N ASN A 190 1.01 7.95 -1.83
CA ASN A 190 1.30 9.20 -1.15
C ASN A 190 1.08 9.17 0.37
N VAL A 191 0.23 8.28 0.87
CA VAL A 191 -0.16 8.24 2.29
C VAL A 191 0.19 6.89 2.89
N PHE A 192 0.91 6.91 4.00
CA PHE A 192 1.26 5.73 4.79
C PHE A 192 0.45 5.67 6.08
N GLY A 193 0.18 4.46 6.53
CA GLY A 193 -0.53 4.24 7.79
C GLY A 193 0.24 4.76 9.00
N THR A 194 -0.48 5.19 10.03
CA THR A 194 0.11 5.82 11.23
C THR A 194 1.05 4.92 12.03
N THR A 195 1.06 3.64 11.72
CA THR A 195 1.90 2.62 12.36
C THR A 195 3.12 2.23 11.55
N PHE A 196 3.31 2.80 10.33
CA PHE A 196 4.37 2.42 9.40
C PHE A 196 5.47 3.46 9.29
N ASN A 197 6.72 2.99 9.14
CA ASN A 197 7.79 3.78 8.54
C ASN A 197 7.51 4.00 7.06
N LEU A 198 7.92 5.16 6.53
CA LEU A 198 7.71 5.50 5.14
C LEU A 198 8.80 4.90 4.24
N TRP A 199 8.43 4.60 3.00
CA TRP A 199 9.37 4.18 1.97
C TRP A 199 10.14 5.39 1.40
N MET A 200 11.19 5.81 2.12
CA MET A 200 11.96 7.01 1.76
C MET A 200 12.99 6.79 0.65
N ALA A 201 13.20 5.56 0.19
CA ALA A 201 14.17 5.23 -0.86
C ALA A 201 13.86 5.93 -2.20
N ASP A 202 12.59 6.18 -2.50
CA ASP A 202 12.16 6.88 -3.72
C ASP A 202 12.13 8.40 -3.59
N ALA A 203 12.43 8.93 -2.40
CA ALA A 203 12.45 10.36 -2.10
C ALA A 203 13.87 10.82 -1.68
N GLN A 204 14.86 10.59 -2.57
CA GLN A 204 16.27 10.78 -2.26
C GLN A 204 16.71 12.25 -2.18
N THR A 205 15.99 13.16 -2.85
CA THR A 205 16.36 14.59 -2.88
C THR A 205 15.39 15.44 -2.06
N PRO A 206 15.84 16.61 -1.56
CA PRO A 206 14.95 17.57 -0.93
C PRO A 206 13.77 17.97 -1.81
N GLU A 207 13.97 18.09 -3.14
CA GLU A 207 12.94 18.42 -4.12
C GLU A 207 11.88 17.30 -4.20
N ALA A 208 12.31 16.03 -4.21
CA ALA A 208 11.38 14.90 -4.23
C ALA A 208 10.53 14.86 -2.94
N ARG A 209 11.14 15.12 -1.78
CA ARG A 209 10.41 15.22 -0.50
C ARG A 209 9.46 16.41 -0.45
N LYS A 210 9.88 17.58 -0.99
CA LYS A 210 9.02 18.76 -1.12
C LYS A 210 7.84 18.49 -2.06
N GLN A 211 8.06 17.81 -3.19
CA GLN A 211 6.96 17.41 -4.08
C GLN A 211 5.99 16.46 -3.39
N TRP A 212 6.48 15.53 -2.57
CA TRP A 212 5.60 14.65 -1.79
C TRP A 212 4.75 15.44 -0.81
N ILE A 213 5.32 16.43 -0.09
CA ILE A 213 4.54 17.34 0.78
C ILE A 213 3.47 18.08 -0.02
N ALA A 214 3.77 18.56 -1.24
CA ALA A 214 2.79 19.26 -2.07
C ALA A 214 1.59 18.36 -2.47
N VAL A 215 1.82 17.05 -2.69
CA VAL A 215 0.73 16.10 -2.90
C VAL A 215 -0.14 15.96 -1.64
N LEU A 216 0.48 15.92 -0.45
CA LEU A 216 -0.26 15.88 0.82
C LEU A 216 -1.07 17.17 1.04
N ASP A 217 -0.55 18.33 0.63
CA ASP A 217 -1.29 19.60 0.66
C ASP A 217 -2.53 19.53 -0.23
N LYS A 218 -2.39 18.96 -1.43
CA LYS A 218 -3.52 18.75 -2.35
C LYS A 218 -4.58 17.82 -1.75
N ILE A 219 -4.17 16.73 -1.09
CA ILE A 219 -5.08 15.81 -0.40
C ILE A 219 -5.82 16.54 0.73
N GLU A 220 -5.11 17.27 1.59
CA GLU A 220 -5.73 18.01 2.71
C GLU A 220 -6.71 19.10 2.23
N ALA A 221 -6.41 19.76 1.11
CA ALA A 221 -7.28 20.78 0.51
C ALA A 221 -8.63 20.24 0.03
N LEU A 222 -8.76 18.93 -0.22
CA LEU A 222 -10.01 18.25 -0.54
C LEU A 222 -10.90 18.02 0.70
N HIS A 223 -10.39 18.27 1.90
CA HIS A 223 -11.07 18.00 3.18
C HIS A 223 -11.66 16.60 3.26
N PRO A 224 -10.85 15.53 3.06
CA PRO A 224 -11.36 14.16 3.03
C PRO A 224 -11.91 13.73 4.38
N ALA A 225 -13.03 13.01 4.36
CA ALA A 225 -13.57 12.32 5.52
C ALA A 225 -12.94 10.93 5.70
N ILE A 226 -12.56 10.30 4.58
CA ILE A 226 -11.96 8.98 4.53
C ILE A 226 -10.63 9.10 3.77
N VAL A 227 -9.56 8.55 4.33
CA VAL A 227 -8.26 8.43 3.68
C VAL A 227 -7.77 7.00 3.88
N ILE A 228 -7.67 6.24 2.79
CA ILE A 228 -7.11 4.88 2.84
C ILE A 228 -5.62 4.97 2.53
N PRO A 229 -4.73 4.67 3.49
CA PRO A 229 -3.30 4.65 3.23
C PRO A 229 -2.92 3.58 2.21
N ALA A 230 -1.94 3.89 1.37
CA ALA A 230 -1.40 2.94 0.38
C ALA A 230 -0.71 1.73 1.02
N HIS A 231 0.00 1.99 2.12
CA HIS A 231 0.71 0.99 2.90
C HIS A 231 0.34 1.15 4.36
N ALA A 232 -0.24 0.12 4.94
CA ALA A 232 -0.67 0.13 6.33
C ALA A 232 -0.83 -1.30 6.87
N ASN A 233 -0.97 -1.40 8.17
CA ASN A 233 -1.53 -2.58 8.81
C ASN A 233 -2.96 -2.28 9.33
N ASN A 234 -3.61 -3.32 9.85
CA ASN A 234 -4.99 -3.20 10.33
C ASN A 234 -5.18 -2.28 11.55
N ALA A 235 -4.11 -1.80 12.19
CA ALA A 235 -4.22 -0.86 13.31
C ALA A 235 -4.32 0.61 12.85
N SER A 236 -3.97 0.91 11.59
CA SER A 236 -4.07 2.27 11.06
C SER A 236 -5.52 2.72 10.88
N PRO A 237 -5.88 3.92 11.34
CA PRO A 237 -7.18 4.52 11.02
C PRO A 237 -7.24 4.94 9.55
N PHE A 238 -8.47 5.05 9.03
CA PHE A 238 -8.73 5.47 7.66
C PHE A 238 -9.22 6.92 7.61
N ASP A 239 -8.41 7.83 8.13
CA ASP A 239 -8.72 9.25 8.20
C ASP A 239 -7.49 10.14 7.93
N VAL A 240 -7.65 11.45 8.07
CA VAL A 240 -6.61 12.44 7.81
C VAL A 240 -5.37 12.31 8.72
N SER A 241 -5.44 11.53 9.81
CA SER A 241 -4.27 11.30 10.68
C SER A 241 -3.12 10.62 9.94
N ALA A 242 -3.42 9.77 8.95
CA ALA A 242 -2.42 9.15 8.08
C ALA A 242 -1.69 10.18 7.22
N VAL A 243 -2.38 11.19 6.70
CA VAL A 243 -1.76 12.31 5.95
C VAL A 243 -0.83 13.11 6.86
N LYS A 244 -1.29 13.43 8.07
CA LYS A 244 -0.50 14.16 9.08
C LYS A 244 0.73 13.36 9.53
N HIS A 245 0.58 12.06 9.72
CA HIS A 245 1.70 11.17 10.04
C HIS A 245 2.74 11.19 8.92
N THR A 246 2.31 10.96 7.68
CA THR A 246 3.20 10.96 6.52
C THR A 246 3.97 12.28 6.40
N ARG A 247 3.29 13.41 6.52
CA ARG A 247 3.89 14.74 6.51
C ARG A 247 4.94 14.91 7.61
N SER A 248 4.55 14.61 8.85
CA SER A 248 5.43 14.78 10.01
C SER A 248 6.67 13.90 9.91
N TYR A 249 6.52 12.67 9.39
CA TYR A 249 7.64 11.77 9.18
C TYR A 249 8.61 12.32 8.12
N ILE A 250 8.11 12.79 6.96
CA ILE A 250 8.95 13.37 5.90
C ILE A 250 9.73 14.57 6.43
N GLN A 251 9.06 15.47 7.16
CA GLN A 251 9.69 16.65 7.75
C GLN A 251 10.77 16.28 8.77
N PHE A 252 10.47 15.35 9.66
CA PHE A 252 11.47 14.89 10.64
C PHE A 252 12.65 14.17 9.95
N TYR A 253 12.37 13.34 8.94
CA TYR A 253 13.41 12.64 8.17
C TYR A 253 14.35 13.61 7.46
N GLU A 254 13.82 14.67 6.84
CA GLU A 254 14.61 15.75 6.22
C GLU A 254 15.55 16.43 7.24
N GLU A 255 15.03 16.76 8.43
CA GLU A 255 15.84 17.37 9.49
C GLU A 255 16.90 16.38 10.01
N ALA A 256 16.53 15.11 10.21
CA ALA A 256 17.45 14.09 10.71
C ALA A 256 18.62 13.84 9.74
N LEU A 257 18.42 13.91 8.43
CA LEU A 257 19.47 13.80 7.41
C LEU A 257 20.54 14.90 7.50
N LYS A 258 20.24 16.06 8.08
CA LYS A 258 21.21 17.15 8.21
C LYS A 258 22.33 16.78 9.19
N THR A 259 22.02 16.03 10.23
CA THR A 259 22.93 15.71 11.34
C THR A 259 23.37 14.25 11.38
N ASN A 260 22.62 13.32 10.81
CA ASN A 260 22.93 11.89 10.80
C ASN A 260 23.46 11.50 9.40
N LYS A 261 24.73 11.10 9.34
CA LYS A 261 25.44 10.87 8.07
C LYS A 261 25.55 9.39 7.70
N THR A 262 25.27 8.50 8.63
CA THR A 262 25.22 7.05 8.41
C THR A 262 23.80 6.53 8.55
N SER A 263 23.50 5.40 7.90
CA SER A 263 22.20 4.75 8.01
C SER A 263 21.88 4.35 9.45
N GLU A 264 22.89 3.93 10.21
CA GLU A 264 22.76 3.54 11.62
C GLU A 264 22.30 4.73 12.48
N GLU A 265 22.98 5.88 12.35
CA GLU A 265 22.61 7.12 13.07
C GLU A 265 21.18 7.56 12.71
N LEU A 266 20.85 7.56 11.42
CA LEU A 266 19.54 7.96 10.93
C LEU A 266 18.43 7.03 11.44
N ILE A 267 18.63 5.71 11.37
CA ILE A 267 17.71 4.71 11.92
C ILE A 267 17.50 4.91 13.42
N LYS A 268 18.58 5.15 14.17
CA LYS A 268 18.51 5.43 15.61
C LYS A 268 17.68 6.68 15.89
N ALA A 269 17.87 7.74 15.14
CA ALA A 269 17.11 8.99 15.29
C ALA A 269 15.61 8.79 14.98
N ILE A 270 15.28 8.06 13.89
CA ILE A 270 13.89 7.76 13.52
C ILE A 270 13.22 6.89 14.60
N LYS A 271 13.89 5.83 15.08
CA LYS A 271 13.36 4.96 16.13
C LYS A 271 13.20 5.68 17.48
N ALA A 272 14.05 6.63 17.79
CA ALA A 272 13.90 7.45 19.00
C ALA A 272 12.66 8.36 18.92
N LYS A 273 12.35 8.91 17.74
CA LYS A 273 11.19 9.74 17.51
C LYS A 273 9.89 8.94 17.37
N TYR A 274 9.96 7.77 16.75
CA TYR A 274 8.83 6.92 16.38
C TYR A 274 9.07 5.46 16.83
N PRO A 275 9.09 5.16 18.14
CA PRO A 275 9.51 3.85 18.65
C PRO A 275 8.53 2.71 18.35
N ALA A 276 7.28 3.03 18.01
CA ALA A 276 6.21 2.05 17.78
C ALA A 276 5.93 1.77 16.30
N LEU A 277 6.68 2.40 15.37
CA LEU A 277 6.46 2.15 13.96
C LEU A 277 7.01 0.79 13.55
N THR A 278 6.25 0.10 12.73
CA THR A 278 6.62 -1.14 12.04
C THR A 278 7.07 -0.85 10.61
N PHE A 279 7.09 -1.86 9.73
CA PHE A 279 7.64 -1.77 8.37
C PHE A 279 9.12 -1.41 8.38
N GLU A 280 9.87 -2.21 9.12
CA GLU A 280 11.32 -2.03 9.33
C GLU A 280 12.12 -2.03 8.02
N THR A 281 11.69 -2.81 7.02
CA THR A 281 12.32 -2.87 5.70
C THR A 281 12.35 -1.49 5.02
N ALA A 282 11.28 -0.70 5.13
CA ALA A 282 11.22 0.65 4.58
C ALA A 282 12.25 1.57 5.24
N LEU A 283 12.35 1.50 6.56
CA LEU A 283 13.32 2.29 7.32
C LEU A 283 14.76 1.93 6.96
N GLN A 284 15.08 0.63 6.92
CA GLN A 284 16.44 0.14 6.64
C GLN A 284 16.91 0.52 5.22
N ILE A 285 16.07 0.27 4.22
CA ILE A 285 16.40 0.59 2.82
C ILE A 285 16.44 2.11 2.62
N GLY A 286 15.42 2.81 3.10
CA GLY A 286 15.34 4.26 2.99
C GLY A 286 16.55 4.97 3.61
N ALA A 287 16.99 4.53 4.79
CA ALA A 287 18.15 5.11 5.45
C ALA A 287 19.45 4.88 4.65
N LYS A 288 19.73 3.64 4.23
CA LYS A 288 20.93 3.31 3.43
C LYS A 288 20.99 4.05 2.11
N VAL A 289 19.84 4.20 1.43
CA VAL A 289 19.76 4.92 0.16
C VAL A 289 20.03 6.41 0.36
N ASN A 290 19.38 7.03 1.35
CA ASN A 290 19.49 8.47 1.58
C ASN A 290 20.83 8.90 2.23
N THR A 291 21.58 7.98 2.83
CA THR A 291 22.96 8.23 3.31
C THR A 291 24.03 7.86 2.29
N GLY A 292 23.65 7.31 1.12
CA GLY A 292 24.58 6.94 0.04
C GLY A 292 25.25 5.58 0.22
N GLU A 293 24.83 4.79 1.23
CA GLU A 293 25.37 3.44 1.50
C GLU A 293 24.78 2.38 0.56
N MET A 294 23.68 2.69 -0.14
CA MET A 294 23.01 1.81 -1.09
C MET A 294 22.58 2.59 -2.34
N LYS A 295 22.78 1.99 -3.49
CA LYS A 295 22.20 2.48 -4.76
C LYS A 295 20.79 1.92 -4.93
N TRP A 296 19.87 2.77 -5.38
CA TRP A 296 18.47 2.44 -5.56
C TRP A 296 18.00 2.71 -6.99
#